data_3a47fc5f1f19e99d036d76d1c3e3c8a6
#
_entry.id   3a47fc5f1f19e99d036d76d1c3e3c8a6
#
_cell.length_a   1.000
_cell.length_b   1.000
_cell.length_c   1.000
_cell.angle_alpha   90.00
_cell.angle_beta   90.00
_cell.angle_gamma   90.00
#
_symmetry.space_group_name_H-M   'P 1'
#
loop_
_entity.id
_entity.type
_entity.pdbx_description
1 polymer ?
#
loop_
_entity_poly.entity_id
_entity_poly.type
_entity_poly.pdbx_seq_one_letter_code
_entity_poly.pdbx_strand_id
1 'polypeptide(L)'
;MTQSDPNKFSQGEKVVSSIVKTLPNKPGVYRMLDDTGSVLYVGKAKNLKNRVSSYSRVTGHSLRIGRMISATRDMNFFITETELEALLLEQNLIKKYSPRYNVLLKDDKSFPQIAITKNKQFPQVTKYRGKKVDGVKYFGPYASATAVNNAINYIQKIFQLRNCRDSNFYGRSRACLLHYINKCLSLIHI
;
A
#
# COMPACT_ATOMS: atom_id res chain seq x y z
N MET A 1 -22.86 -29.04 -10.39
CA MET A 1 -22.56 -28.35 -11.69
C MET A 1 -23.61 -27.26 -11.88
N THR A 2 -23.34 -26.04 -11.40
CA THR A 2 -24.22 -24.90 -11.56
C THR A 2 -23.95 -24.28 -12.93
N GLN A 3 -24.88 -24.44 -13.85
CA GLN A 3 -24.88 -23.78 -15.14
C GLN A 3 -24.84 -22.27 -14.93
N SER A 4 -23.78 -21.62 -15.41
CA SER A 4 -23.65 -20.17 -15.43
C SER A 4 -24.57 -19.63 -16.52
N ASP A 5 -25.59 -18.90 -16.11
CA ASP A 5 -26.57 -18.24 -16.95
C ASP A 5 -25.89 -17.29 -17.95
N PRO A 6 -25.93 -17.52 -19.27
CA PRO A 6 -25.23 -16.69 -20.27
C PRO A 6 -25.69 -15.22 -20.26
N ASN A 7 -26.89 -14.96 -19.72
CA ASN A 7 -27.45 -13.62 -19.61
C ASN A 7 -26.82 -12.76 -18.49
N LYS A 8 -26.19 -13.41 -17.49
CA LYS A 8 -25.52 -12.73 -16.38
C LYS A 8 -24.17 -12.12 -16.77
N PHE A 9 -23.47 -12.72 -17.74
CA PHE A 9 -22.24 -12.16 -18.31
C PHE A 9 -22.50 -10.83 -19.04
N SER A 10 -23.61 -10.74 -19.76
CA SER A 10 -23.97 -9.55 -20.53
C SER A 10 -24.26 -8.32 -19.66
N GLN A 11 -24.73 -8.48 -18.42
CA GLN A 11 -25.12 -7.34 -17.57
C GLN A 11 -23.93 -6.62 -16.95
N GLY A 12 -22.97 -7.34 -16.37
CA GLY A 12 -21.76 -6.73 -15.81
C GLY A 12 -20.87 -6.08 -16.88
N GLU A 13 -20.79 -6.68 -18.08
CA GLU A 13 -20.08 -6.09 -19.22
C GLU A 13 -20.71 -4.78 -19.69
N LYS A 14 -22.05 -4.70 -19.72
CA LYS A 14 -22.78 -3.47 -20.05
C LYS A 14 -22.50 -2.36 -19.04
N VAL A 15 -22.47 -2.68 -17.75
CA VAL A 15 -22.12 -1.74 -16.68
C VAL A 15 -20.70 -1.22 -16.87
N VAL A 16 -19.72 -2.12 -17.06
CA VAL A 16 -18.32 -1.73 -17.28
C VAL A 16 -18.20 -0.86 -18.54
N SER A 17 -18.83 -1.24 -19.65
CA SER A 17 -18.77 -0.51 -20.93
C SER A 17 -19.39 0.88 -20.84
N SER A 18 -20.47 1.05 -20.07
CA SER A 18 -21.09 2.36 -19.84
C SER A 18 -20.16 3.30 -19.07
N ILE A 19 -19.51 2.78 -18.03
CA ILE A 19 -18.61 3.56 -17.16
C ILE A 19 -17.31 3.91 -17.88
N VAL A 20 -16.78 3.04 -18.75
CA VAL A 20 -15.57 3.33 -19.56
C VAL A 20 -15.72 4.64 -20.36
N LYS A 21 -16.93 4.99 -20.79
CA LYS A 21 -17.18 6.24 -21.53
C LYS A 21 -16.94 7.49 -20.69
N THR A 22 -17.14 7.41 -19.38
CA THR A 22 -16.99 8.53 -18.44
C THR A 22 -15.60 8.59 -17.80
N LEU A 23 -14.78 7.54 -17.95
CA LEU A 23 -13.48 7.45 -17.30
C LEU A 23 -12.44 8.39 -17.95
N PRO A 24 -11.70 9.15 -17.15
CA PRO A 24 -10.62 9.99 -17.63
C PRO A 24 -9.34 9.18 -17.92
N ASN A 25 -8.47 9.74 -18.76
CA ASN A 25 -7.12 9.22 -19.03
C ASN A 25 -6.12 9.66 -17.94
N LYS A 26 -6.47 9.43 -16.67
CA LYS A 26 -5.66 9.80 -15.50
C LYS A 26 -5.39 8.59 -14.61
N PRO A 27 -4.35 8.65 -13.77
CA PRO A 27 -4.13 7.63 -12.76
C PRO A 27 -5.25 7.65 -11.72
N GLY A 28 -5.48 6.49 -11.10
CA GLY A 28 -6.50 6.38 -10.07
C GLY A 28 -6.79 4.95 -9.64
N VAL A 29 -7.84 4.82 -8.84
CA VAL A 29 -8.32 3.55 -8.29
C VAL A 29 -9.79 3.37 -8.64
N TYR A 30 -10.17 2.17 -9.03
CA TYR A 30 -11.56 1.80 -9.30
C TYR A 30 -12.01 0.67 -8.38
N ARG A 31 -13.30 0.61 -8.10
CA ARG A 31 -13.96 -0.43 -7.29
C ARG A 31 -15.13 -0.99 -8.08
N MET A 32 -15.20 -2.31 -8.12
CA MET A 32 -16.37 -3.04 -8.65
C MET A 32 -17.26 -3.44 -7.48
N LEU A 33 -18.56 -3.20 -7.61
CA LEU A 33 -19.57 -3.45 -6.58
C LEU A 33 -20.60 -4.46 -7.09
N ASP A 34 -21.19 -5.23 -6.19
CA ASP A 34 -22.34 -6.09 -6.47
C ASP A 34 -23.67 -5.35 -6.33
N ASP A 35 -24.76 -6.11 -6.40
CA ASP A 35 -26.14 -5.63 -6.24
C ASP A 35 -26.45 -5.10 -4.84
N THR A 36 -25.70 -5.51 -3.83
CA THR A 36 -25.84 -5.05 -2.44
C THR A 36 -24.98 -3.82 -2.13
N GLY A 37 -24.16 -3.35 -3.11
CA GLY A 37 -23.17 -2.29 -2.90
C GLY A 37 -21.89 -2.77 -2.21
N SER A 38 -21.71 -4.09 -2.02
CA SER A 38 -20.48 -4.65 -1.45
C SER A 38 -19.35 -4.61 -2.46
N VAL A 39 -18.13 -4.30 -1.99
CA VAL A 39 -16.95 -4.18 -2.86
C VAL A 39 -16.44 -5.56 -3.23
N LEU A 40 -16.54 -5.91 -4.51
CA LEU A 40 -16.05 -7.17 -5.08
C LEU A 40 -14.56 -7.14 -5.38
N TYR A 41 -14.08 -6.00 -5.89
CA TYR A 41 -12.71 -5.82 -6.34
C TYR A 41 -12.29 -4.36 -6.25
N VAL A 42 -11.02 -4.14 -5.90
CA VAL A 42 -10.36 -2.83 -5.97
C VAL A 42 -9.13 -2.98 -6.85
N GLY A 43 -8.91 -2.05 -7.77
CA GLY A 43 -7.73 -2.05 -8.63
C GLY A 43 -7.22 -0.65 -8.92
N LYS A 44 -5.89 -0.51 -8.98
CA LYS A 44 -5.24 0.73 -9.44
C LYS A 44 -5.03 0.74 -10.93
N ALA A 45 -4.94 1.92 -11.50
CA ALA A 45 -4.58 2.14 -12.89
C ALA A 45 -3.65 3.34 -13.03
N LYS A 46 -2.70 3.24 -13.95
CA LYS A 46 -1.95 4.39 -14.46
C LYS A 46 -2.80 5.25 -15.38
N ASN A 47 -3.73 4.60 -16.09
CA ASN A 47 -4.76 5.19 -16.91
C ASN A 47 -6.05 4.41 -16.67
N LEU A 48 -7.02 5.05 -16.00
CA LEU A 48 -8.28 4.43 -15.62
C LEU A 48 -9.04 3.91 -16.84
N LYS A 49 -9.18 4.73 -17.87
CA LYS A 49 -9.91 4.38 -19.09
C LYS A 49 -9.31 3.14 -19.77
N ASN A 50 -8.00 3.13 -20.01
CA ASN A 50 -7.31 2.00 -20.66
C ASN A 50 -7.42 0.72 -19.84
N ARG A 51 -7.26 0.82 -18.51
CA ARG A 51 -7.31 -0.34 -17.62
C ARG A 51 -8.72 -0.94 -17.56
N VAL A 52 -9.74 -0.10 -17.38
CA VAL A 52 -11.12 -0.58 -17.25
C VAL A 52 -11.66 -1.07 -18.59
N SER A 53 -11.27 -0.45 -19.71
CA SER A 53 -11.62 -0.94 -21.06
C SER A 53 -11.14 -2.38 -21.33
N SER A 54 -10.07 -2.82 -20.66
CA SER A 54 -9.62 -4.21 -20.80
C SER A 54 -10.63 -5.23 -20.28
N TYR A 55 -11.51 -4.85 -19.36
CA TYR A 55 -12.56 -5.70 -18.82
C TYR A 55 -13.83 -5.77 -19.68
N SER A 56 -14.03 -4.83 -20.60
CA SER A 56 -15.14 -4.87 -21.55
C SER A 56 -14.90 -5.82 -22.74
N ARG A 57 -13.70 -6.42 -22.85
CA ARG A 57 -13.41 -7.41 -23.89
C ARG A 57 -13.83 -8.80 -23.41
N VAL A 58 -14.72 -9.44 -24.19
CA VAL A 58 -15.34 -10.74 -23.86
C VAL A 58 -14.32 -11.91 -23.81
N THR A 59 -13.17 -11.80 -24.49
CA THR A 59 -12.22 -12.90 -24.67
C THR A 59 -10.89 -12.63 -23.96
N GLY A 60 -10.28 -13.68 -23.38
CA GLY A 60 -8.94 -13.63 -22.80
C GLY A 60 -8.87 -13.44 -21.27
N HIS A 61 -10.02 -13.38 -20.59
CA HIS A 61 -10.03 -13.30 -19.12
C HIS A 61 -9.94 -14.68 -18.46
N SER A 62 -9.22 -14.74 -17.33
CA SER A 62 -9.29 -15.92 -16.47
C SER A 62 -10.70 -16.12 -15.91
N LEU A 63 -11.09 -17.37 -15.58
CA LEU A 63 -12.38 -17.70 -14.99
C LEU A 63 -12.73 -16.81 -13.77
N ARG A 64 -11.72 -16.45 -12.98
CA ARG A 64 -11.87 -15.58 -11.80
C ARG A 64 -12.31 -14.16 -12.20
N ILE A 65 -11.66 -13.59 -13.20
CA ILE A 65 -11.98 -12.24 -13.71
C ILE A 65 -13.35 -12.26 -14.38
N GLY A 66 -13.66 -13.27 -15.17
CA GLY A 66 -14.97 -13.43 -15.76
C GLY A 66 -16.11 -13.47 -14.73
N ARG A 67 -15.94 -14.25 -13.64
CA ARG A 67 -16.88 -14.29 -12.52
C ARG A 67 -17.02 -12.94 -11.80
N MET A 68 -15.91 -12.22 -11.63
CA MET A 68 -15.91 -10.88 -11.05
C MET A 68 -16.72 -9.91 -11.91
N ILE A 69 -16.47 -9.87 -13.22
CA ILE A 69 -17.20 -9.01 -14.16
C ILE A 69 -18.70 -9.36 -14.16
N SER A 70 -19.04 -10.64 -14.21
CA SER A 70 -20.45 -11.07 -14.23
C SER A 70 -21.20 -10.71 -12.93
N ALA A 71 -20.50 -10.65 -11.80
CA ALA A 71 -21.06 -10.26 -10.50
C ALA A 71 -21.14 -8.71 -10.34
N THR A 72 -20.43 -7.94 -11.16
CA THR A 72 -20.42 -6.48 -11.07
C THR A 72 -21.76 -5.89 -11.48
N ARG A 73 -22.30 -5.00 -10.65
CA ARG A 73 -23.54 -4.25 -10.88
C ARG A 73 -23.34 -2.74 -10.91
N ASP A 74 -22.28 -2.28 -10.24
CA ASP A 74 -21.88 -0.87 -10.24
C ASP A 74 -20.35 -0.75 -10.16
N MET A 75 -19.83 0.40 -10.54
CA MET A 75 -18.40 0.70 -10.47
C MET A 75 -18.19 2.15 -10.09
N ASN A 76 -17.35 2.35 -9.08
CA ASN A 76 -16.90 3.67 -8.64
C ASN A 76 -15.41 3.84 -8.89
N PHE A 77 -14.97 5.07 -9.13
CA PHE A 77 -13.55 5.38 -9.32
C PHE A 77 -13.13 6.66 -8.59
N PHE A 78 -11.84 6.71 -8.27
CA PHE A 78 -11.18 7.86 -7.67
C PHE A 78 -9.99 8.25 -8.55
N ILE A 79 -9.93 9.50 -8.94
CA ILE A 79 -8.80 10.06 -9.69
C ILE A 79 -7.72 10.44 -8.67
N THR A 80 -6.47 10.17 -9.01
CA THR A 80 -5.30 10.59 -8.24
C THR A 80 -4.38 11.41 -9.14
N GLU A 81 -3.52 12.21 -8.56
CA GLU A 81 -2.55 12.98 -9.32
C GLU A 81 -1.37 12.11 -9.78
N THR A 82 -1.00 11.12 -8.97
CA THR A 82 0.15 10.25 -9.23
C THR A 82 -0.21 8.76 -9.14
N GLU A 83 0.60 7.92 -9.82
CA GLU A 83 0.53 6.46 -9.66
C GLU A 83 0.81 6.01 -8.23
N LEU A 84 1.65 6.77 -7.51
CA LEU A 84 2.01 6.49 -6.13
C LEU A 84 0.80 6.65 -5.20
N GLU A 85 0.04 7.72 -5.37
CA GLU A 85 -1.21 7.94 -4.63
C GLU A 85 -2.23 6.85 -4.95
N ALA A 86 -2.36 6.46 -6.23
CA ALA A 86 -3.22 5.36 -6.63
C ALA A 86 -2.84 4.04 -5.92
N LEU A 87 -1.54 3.76 -5.82
CA LEU A 87 -1.04 2.56 -5.12
C LEU A 87 -1.38 2.59 -3.62
N LEU A 88 -1.18 3.73 -2.96
CA LEU A 88 -1.48 3.89 -1.53
C LEU A 88 -2.99 3.78 -1.28
N LEU A 89 -3.80 4.41 -2.14
CA LEU A 89 -5.25 4.37 -2.04
C LEU A 89 -5.80 2.95 -2.28
N GLU A 90 -5.30 2.23 -3.30
CA GLU A 90 -5.67 0.83 -3.57
C GLU A 90 -5.46 -0.04 -2.34
N GLN A 91 -4.27 0.02 -1.73
CA GLN A 91 -3.94 -0.78 -0.55
C GLN A 91 -4.83 -0.45 0.65
N ASN A 92 -5.09 0.83 0.88
CA ASN A 92 -5.99 1.26 1.95
C ASN A 92 -7.42 0.76 1.74
N LEU A 93 -7.91 0.81 0.50
CA LEU A 93 -9.26 0.32 0.16
C LEU A 93 -9.34 -1.20 0.23
N ILE A 94 -8.31 -1.94 -0.23
CA ILE A 94 -8.24 -3.40 -0.08
C ILE A 94 -8.26 -3.79 1.40
N LYS A 95 -7.49 -3.10 2.24
CA LYS A 95 -7.46 -3.36 3.68
C LYS A 95 -8.81 -3.04 4.36
N LYS A 96 -9.46 -1.95 3.93
CA LYS A 96 -10.76 -1.50 4.48
C LYS A 96 -11.89 -2.46 4.13
N TYR A 97 -11.97 -2.89 2.86
CA TYR A 97 -13.12 -3.64 2.36
C TYR A 97 -12.87 -5.14 2.25
N SER A 98 -11.61 -5.60 2.32
CA SER A 98 -11.23 -7.02 2.17
C SER A 98 -11.94 -7.72 0.99
N PRO A 99 -11.85 -7.17 -0.27
CA PRO A 99 -12.69 -7.59 -1.37
C PRO A 99 -12.43 -9.04 -1.78
N ARG A 100 -13.50 -9.78 -2.09
CA ARG A 100 -13.45 -11.22 -2.40
C ARG A 100 -12.55 -11.57 -3.58
N TYR A 101 -12.46 -10.70 -4.59
CA TYR A 101 -11.67 -10.96 -5.79
C TYR A 101 -10.26 -10.34 -5.76
N ASN A 102 -9.89 -9.62 -4.72
CA ASN A 102 -8.48 -9.27 -4.52
C ASN A 102 -7.73 -10.46 -3.92
N VAL A 103 -6.48 -10.64 -4.34
CA VAL A 103 -5.57 -11.54 -3.62
C VAL A 103 -5.12 -10.77 -2.39
N LEU A 104 -5.72 -11.07 -1.27
CA LEU A 104 -5.19 -10.63 0.01
C LEU A 104 -3.84 -11.31 0.19
N LEU A 105 -2.77 -10.56 0.06
CA LEU A 105 -1.49 -11.00 0.56
C LEU A 105 -1.70 -11.23 2.06
N LYS A 106 -1.60 -12.48 2.51
CA LYS A 106 -1.76 -12.86 3.93
C LYS A 106 -0.72 -12.19 4.83
N ASP A 107 0.35 -11.69 4.23
CA ASP A 107 1.30 -10.83 4.89
C ASP A 107 0.69 -9.43 5.06
N ASP A 108 0.33 -9.08 6.27
CA ASP A 108 -0.06 -7.73 6.71
C ASP A 108 1.15 -6.76 6.67
N LYS A 109 1.91 -6.85 5.57
CA LYS A 109 3.06 -5.99 5.32
C LYS A 109 2.54 -4.62 4.92
N SER A 110 2.23 -3.83 5.92
CA SER A 110 1.98 -2.40 5.73
C SER A 110 3.16 -1.75 4.99
N PHE A 111 2.87 -0.68 4.25
CA PHE A 111 3.94 0.12 3.65
C PHE A 111 4.98 0.54 4.69
N PRO A 112 6.28 0.52 4.36
CA PRO A 112 7.32 0.94 5.27
C PRO A 112 7.14 2.41 5.65
N GLN A 113 7.40 2.70 6.91
CA GLN A 113 7.40 4.03 7.51
C GLN A 113 8.76 4.30 8.14
N ILE A 114 9.12 5.56 8.28
CA ILE A 114 10.24 5.98 9.12
C ILE A 114 9.69 6.22 10.51
N ALA A 115 10.25 5.56 11.51
CA ALA A 115 9.89 5.69 12.91
C ALA A 115 11.02 6.37 13.68
N ILE A 116 10.68 7.40 14.46
CA ILE A 116 11.61 8.10 15.36
C ILE A 116 11.04 7.99 16.77
N THR A 117 11.82 7.41 17.69
CA THR A 117 11.41 7.32 19.11
C THR A 117 11.38 8.72 19.74
N LYS A 118 10.26 9.05 20.41
CA LYS A 118 10.12 10.26 21.22
C LYS A 118 10.53 9.96 22.67
N ASN A 119 10.72 11.03 23.43
CA ASN A 119 10.90 10.96 24.89
C ASN A 119 12.07 10.09 25.36
N LYS A 120 13.09 9.91 24.52
CA LYS A 120 14.35 9.25 24.89
C LYS A 120 15.49 10.25 24.73
N GLN A 121 16.43 10.20 25.66
CA GLN A 121 17.62 11.03 25.62
C GLN A 121 18.40 10.83 24.29
N PHE A 122 18.37 9.62 23.76
CA PHE A 122 19.00 9.26 22.48
C PHE A 122 17.94 8.69 21.52
N PRO A 123 17.29 9.54 20.69
CA PRO A 123 16.29 9.09 19.73
C PRO A 123 16.87 8.08 18.73
N GLN A 124 16.10 7.05 18.43
CA GLN A 124 16.41 6.08 17.40
C GLN A 124 15.61 6.36 16.14
N VAL A 125 16.26 6.32 14.97
CA VAL A 125 15.60 6.33 13.68
C VAL A 125 15.67 4.94 13.05
N THR A 126 14.51 4.40 12.62
CA THR A 126 14.44 3.04 12.07
C THR A 126 13.32 2.91 11.04
N LYS A 127 13.44 1.91 10.18
CA LYS A 127 12.35 1.48 9.31
C LYS A 127 11.35 0.65 10.12
N TYR A 128 10.09 0.99 10.00
CA TYR A 128 9.02 0.34 10.73
C TYR A 128 7.91 -0.17 9.78
N ARG A 129 7.30 -1.28 10.16
CA ARG A 129 6.09 -1.83 9.54
C ARG A 129 5.24 -2.44 10.65
N GLY A 130 3.96 -2.21 10.63
CA GLY A 130 3.04 -2.77 11.60
C GLY A 130 2.16 -1.73 12.29
N LYS A 131 1.59 -2.10 13.44
CA LYS A 131 0.73 -1.22 14.24
C LYS A 131 1.56 -0.14 14.92
N LYS A 132 1.04 1.09 14.92
CA LYS A 132 1.71 2.21 15.59
C LYS A 132 1.75 1.97 17.11
N VAL A 133 2.87 2.37 17.72
CA VAL A 133 3.12 2.27 19.17
C VAL A 133 3.26 3.69 19.72
N ASP A 134 2.79 3.91 20.94
CA ASP A 134 2.91 5.19 21.62
C ASP A 134 4.38 5.55 21.89
N GLY A 135 4.68 6.85 21.95
CA GLY A 135 6.06 7.33 22.14
C GLY A 135 6.94 7.28 20.92
N VAL A 136 6.39 6.95 19.73
CA VAL A 136 7.09 6.92 18.46
C VAL A 136 6.42 7.83 17.44
N LYS A 137 7.18 8.67 16.74
CA LYS A 137 6.69 9.48 15.63
C LYS A 137 6.92 8.73 14.32
N TYR A 138 5.86 8.61 13.51
CA TYR A 138 5.89 7.90 12.24
C TYR A 138 5.75 8.87 11.08
N PHE A 139 6.57 8.66 10.05
CA PHE A 139 6.53 9.41 8.79
C PHE A 139 6.30 8.45 7.64
N GLY A 140 5.47 8.83 6.72
CA GLY A 140 4.99 7.97 5.61
C GLY A 140 3.52 7.60 5.78
N PRO A 141 3.00 6.66 5.02
CA PRO A 141 3.66 5.50 4.39
C PRO A 141 4.43 5.81 3.10
N TYR A 142 5.45 4.99 2.80
CA TYR A 142 6.25 5.10 1.58
C TYR A 142 6.08 3.83 0.73
N ALA A 143 5.95 3.97 -0.58
CA ALA A 143 5.77 2.83 -1.47
C ALA A 143 7.04 2.00 -1.67
N SER A 144 8.23 2.60 -1.51
CA SER A 144 9.51 1.93 -1.73
C SER A 144 10.29 1.73 -0.44
N ALA A 145 10.58 0.48 -0.11
CA ALA A 145 11.44 0.13 1.03
C ALA A 145 12.89 0.60 0.84
N THR A 146 13.37 0.61 -0.40
CA THR A 146 14.71 1.11 -0.74
C THR A 146 14.81 2.62 -0.53
N ALA A 147 13.80 3.38 -0.97
CA ALA A 147 13.75 4.81 -0.72
C ALA A 147 13.77 5.15 0.78
N VAL A 148 13.03 4.38 1.59
CA VAL A 148 13.03 4.55 3.06
C VAL A 148 14.41 4.25 3.65
N ASN A 149 15.08 3.17 3.23
CA ASN A 149 16.42 2.85 3.71
C ASN A 149 17.42 3.96 3.34
N ASN A 150 17.37 4.47 2.11
CA ASN A 150 18.23 5.55 1.67
C ASN A 150 17.96 6.84 2.48
N ALA A 151 16.70 7.20 2.68
CA ALA A 151 16.33 8.36 3.49
C ALA A 151 16.84 8.23 4.95
N ILE A 152 16.68 7.06 5.56
CA ILE A 152 17.22 6.79 6.91
C ILE A 152 18.73 6.95 6.94
N ASN A 153 19.44 6.41 5.94
CA ASN A 153 20.90 6.52 5.85
C ASN A 153 21.35 7.99 5.71
N TYR A 154 20.62 8.81 4.94
CA TYR A 154 20.90 10.25 4.83
C TYR A 154 20.64 10.97 6.16
N ILE A 155 19.49 10.72 6.80
CA ILE A 155 19.15 11.30 8.10
C ILE A 155 20.22 10.95 9.15
N GLN A 156 20.66 9.70 9.18
CA GLN A 156 21.71 9.25 10.09
C GLN A 156 23.06 9.92 9.82
N LYS A 157 23.43 10.12 8.54
CA LYS A 157 24.64 10.82 8.18
C LYS A 157 24.65 12.29 8.62
N ILE A 158 23.52 12.99 8.44
CA ILE A 158 23.41 14.43 8.72
C ILE A 158 23.28 14.67 10.23
N PHE A 159 22.39 13.94 10.90
CA PHE A 159 22.03 14.16 12.28
C PHE A 159 22.74 13.20 13.25
N GLN A 160 23.56 12.27 12.77
CA GLN A 160 24.33 11.29 13.55
C GLN A 160 23.46 10.52 14.56
N LEU A 161 22.20 10.24 14.18
CA LEU A 161 21.25 9.53 15.02
C LEU A 161 21.59 8.04 15.13
N ARG A 162 21.31 7.46 16.27
CA ARG A 162 21.53 6.03 16.44
C ARG A 162 20.50 5.19 15.64
N ASN A 163 20.98 4.06 15.16
CA ASN A 163 20.17 3.04 14.48
C ASN A 163 20.05 1.73 15.26
N CYS A 164 20.85 1.56 16.30
CA CYS A 164 20.83 0.34 17.11
C CYS A 164 19.60 0.27 18.02
N ARG A 165 19.17 -0.95 18.35
CA ARG A 165 18.08 -1.22 19.28
C ARG A 165 18.47 -0.83 20.71
N ASP A 166 17.47 -0.53 21.54
CA ASP A 166 17.69 -0.19 22.95
C ASP A 166 18.44 -1.29 23.72
N SER A 167 18.10 -2.56 23.48
CA SER A 167 18.82 -3.70 24.08
C SER A 167 20.33 -3.68 23.79
N ASN A 168 20.68 -3.34 22.55
CA ASN A 168 22.09 -3.23 22.15
C ASN A 168 22.75 -1.94 22.68
N PHE A 169 21.96 -0.90 22.88
CA PHE A 169 22.46 0.39 23.37
C PHE A 169 22.77 0.34 24.84
N TYR A 170 21.82 -0.11 25.67
CA TYR A 170 21.98 -0.16 27.11
C TYR A 170 22.79 -1.39 27.62
N GLY A 171 22.94 -2.42 26.81
CA GLY A 171 23.69 -3.64 27.16
C GLY A 171 25.20 -3.59 26.91
N ARG A 172 25.74 -2.44 26.51
CA ARG A 172 27.17 -2.30 26.21
C ARG A 172 27.92 -1.55 27.31
N SER A 173 29.11 -2.01 27.60
CA SER A 173 30.06 -1.35 28.54
C SER A 173 31.02 -0.37 27.86
N ARG A 174 31.04 -0.30 26.52
CA ARG A 174 31.94 0.59 25.76
C ARG A 174 31.23 1.15 24.51
N ALA A 175 31.70 2.30 24.03
CA ALA A 175 31.24 2.94 22.82
C ALA A 175 31.38 2.01 21.60
N CYS A 176 30.42 2.10 20.66
CA CYS A 176 30.44 1.30 19.44
C CYS A 176 31.29 1.96 18.34
N LEU A 177 31.64 1.18 17.30
CA LEU A 177 32.44 1.67 16.18
C LEU A 177 31.83 2.93 15.53
N LEU A 178 30.49 3.01 15.42
CA LEU A 178 29.82 4.18 14.82
C LEU A 178 30.05 5.46 15.62
N HIS A 179 30.24 5.36 16.92
CA HIS A 179 30.63 6.49 17.76
C HIS A 179 32.08 6.92 17.49
N TYR A 180 33.03 5.97 17.46
CA TYR A 180 34.44 6.26 17.20
C TYR A 180 34.68 6.90 15.81
N ILE A 181 33.91 6.54 14.80
CA ILE A 181 34.01 7.12 13.45
C ILE A 181 33.06 8.31 13.24
N ASN A 182 32.55 8.93 14.30
CA ASN A 182 31.67 10.10 14.30
C ASN A 182 30.40 9.95 13.43
N LYS A 183 29.86 8.75 13.35
CA LYS A 183 28.59 8.48 12.64
C LYS A 183 27.39 8.35 13.59
N CYS A 184 27.61 8.44 14.90
CA CYS A 184 26.57 8.39 15.92
C CYS A 184 27.00 9.22 17.13
N LEU A 185 26.18 10.21 17.52
CA LEU A 185 26.42 11.04 18.70
C LEU A 185 25.93 10.42 20.01
N SER A 186 25.24 9.28 19.92
CA SER A 186 24.72 8.62 21.12
C SER A 186 25.86 7.99 21.90
N LEU A 187 26.25 8.68 22.97
CA LEU A 187 27.23 8.20 23.93
C LEU A 187 26.63 7.05 24.74
N ILE A 188 27.41 6.00 24.91
CA ILE A 188 27.20 5.06 26.00
C ILE A 188 27.78 5.76 27.22
N HIS A 189 26.90 6.10 28.16
CA HIS A 189 27.38 6.50 29.46
C HIS A 189 28.06 5.29 30.11
N ILE A 190 29.36 5.38 30.25
CA ILE A 190 30.15 4.52 31.10
C ILE A 190 29.99 5.03 32.50
#